data_43ba31c7c3947b440ce2f57f44ff2946
#
_entry.id   43ba31c7c3947b440ce2f57f44ff2946
#
_cell.length_a   1.000
_cell.length_b   1.000
_cell.length_c   1.000
_cell.angle_alpha   90.00
_cell.angle_beta   90.00
_cell.angle_gamma   90.00
#
_symmetry.space_group_name_H-M   'P 1'
#
loop_
_entity.id
_entity.type
_entity.pdbx_description
1 polymer ?
#
loop_
_entity_poly.entity_id
_entity_poly.type
_entity_poly.pdbx_seq_one_letter_code
_entity_poly.pdbx_strand_id
1 'polypeptide(L)'
;MRSFFLLLLLSLTSIVNAQSLIGGKNILKTNLSSDALKNYNLTFERSLNRFMSVSLSYRKMNKQKLPLKALAKQFIENPAIDFDDFQIGNSAITAEARFYLGVSKMSGLYIAPYARMATFDLTVPFDYTYSPASPTPNVTLPAIPMHAELDGTIRSTSFGVYTGMQFQLLTKLVLDLWIIGGHYGTSNGKLTFVAPNGTPALALNELKKTIDQTKTAPFSLTTSTTSNGVVTDAAGPWAGIRGLGITLGFRF
;
A
#
# COMPACT_ATOMS: atom_id res chain seq x y z
N MET A 1 1.25 9.38 24.44
CA MET A 1 1.81 8.58 23.34
C MET A 1 3.34 8.69 23.20
N ARG A 2 3.95 9.87 23.31
CA ARG A 2 5.43 10.03 23.30
C ARG A 2 6.15 9.27 24.41
N SER A 3 5.59 9.28 25.63
CA SER A 3 6.19 8.58 26.79
C SER A 3 6.14 7.05 26.70
N PHE A 4 5.12 6.51 26.03
CA PHE A 4 5.02 5.05 25.82
C PHE A 4 6.05 4.53 24.81
N PHE A 5 6.37 5.32 23.79
CA PHE A 5 7.41 5.00 22.81
C PHE A 5 8.83 5.05 23.42
N LEU A 6 9.07 6.00 24.34
CA LEU A 6 10.33 6.09 25.09
C LEU A 6 10.51 4.93 26.07
N LEU A 7 9.44 4.52 26.75
CA LEU A 7 9.45 3.35 27.64
C LEU A 7 9.65 2.05 26.87
N LEU A 8 9.09 1.91 25.67
CA LEU A 8 9.31 0.75 24.80
C LEU A 8 10.76 0.72 24.27
N LEU A 9 11.34 1.86 23.92
CA LEU A 9 12.76 1.98 23.55
C LEU A 9 13.70 1.69 24.73
N LEU A 10 13.38 2.13 25.94
CA LEU A 10 14.17 1.87 27.15
C LEU A 10 14.02 0.41 27.63
N SER A 11 12.85 -0.22 27.48
CA SER A 11 12.66 -1.65 27.80
C SER A 11 13.38 -2.57 26.81
N LEU A 12 13.57 -2.14 25.57
CA LEU A 12 14.40 -2.85 24.59
C LEU A 12 15.89 -2.79 24.94
N THR A 13 16.37 -1.80 25.68
CA THR A 13 17.77 -1.70 26.13
C THR A 13 18.06 -2.57 27.33
N SER A 14 17.08 -2.91 28.17
CA SER A 14 17.27 -3.75 29.35
C SER A 14 17.21 -5.26 29.09
N ILE A 15 16.73 -5.71 27.94
CA ILE A 15 16.75 -7.15 27.53
C ILE A 15 18.06 -7.52 26.82
N VAL A 16 18.92 -6.57 26.61
CA VAL A 16 20.21 -6.74 25.95
C VAL A 16 21.24 -7.23 26.95
N ASN A 17 21.21 -8.52 27.25
CA ASN A 17 22.46 -9.22 27.61
C ASN A 17 23.34 -9.11 26.34
N ALA A 18 24.25 -8.15 26.34
CA ALA A 18 25.04 -7.67 25.21
C ALA A 18 25.81 -8.78 24.46
N GLN A 19 26.05 -9.92 25.06
CA GLN A 19 26.80 -11.03 24.47
C GLN A 19 26.06 -11.78 23.34
N SER A 20 24.74 -11.79 23.30
CA SER A 20 24.01 -12.46 22.20
C SER A 20 23.72 -11.57 21.00
N LEU A 21 23.86 -10.26 21.14
CA LEU A 21 23.64 -9.27 20.05
C LEU A 21 24.89 -9.07 19.18
N ILE A 22 26.08 -9.25 19.73
CA ILE A 22 27.36 -9.02 19.03
C ILE A 22 27.75 -10.20 18.11
N GLY A 23 26.97 -11.29 18.11
CA GLY A 23 27.25 -12.48 17.29
C GLY A 23 26.88 -12.40 15.80
N GLY A 24 26.56 -11.21 15.25
CA GLY A 24 26.18 -11.06 13.84
C GLY A 24 24.91 -11.84 13.46
N LYS A 25 23.97 -11.98 14.38
CA LYS A 25 22.71 -12.70 14.18
C LYS A 25 21.55 -11.82 13.74
N ASN A 26 21.73 -10.50 13.83
CA ASN A 26 20.67 -9.53 13.52
C ASN A 26 21.11 -8.61 12.40
N ILE A 27 20.15 -8.18 11.57
CA ILE A 27 20.37 -7.19 10.50
C ILE A 27 19.23 -6.19 10.58
N LEU A 28 19.56 -4.90 10.58
CA LEU A 28 18.62 -3.81 10.39
C LEU A 28 18.77 -3.31 8.96
N LYS A 29 17.67 -3.19 8.21
CA LYS A 29 17.69 -2.90 6.78
C LYS A 29 16.71 -1.79 6.41
N THR A 30 17.03 -1.06 5.33
CA THR A 30 16.08 -0.21 4.61
C THR A 30 16.05 -0.55 3.13
N ASN A 31 14.91 -0.36 2.48
CA ASN A 31 14.74 -0.65 1.06
C ASN A 31 14.92 0.62 0.24
N LEU A 32 16.09 0.79 -0.36
CA LEU A 32 16.47 1.97 -1.12
C LEU A 32 15.54 2.25 -2.31
N SER A 33 15.06 1.19 -2.99
CA SER A 33 14.12 1.33 -4.11
C SER A 33 12.78 1.91 -3.66
N SER A 34 12.29 1.51 -2.48
CA SER A 34 11.06 2.04 -1.88
C SER A 34 11.26 3.45 -1.35
N ASP A 35 12.40 3.70 -0.71
CA ASP A 35 12.73 4.99 -0.09
C ASP A 35 12.85 6.09 -1.17
N ALA A 36 13.36 5.74 -2.37
CA ALA A 36 13.40 6.63 -3.53
C ALA A 36 11.98 7.09 -3.99
N LEU A 37 10.95 6.27 -3.72
CA LEU A 37 9.55 6.61 -3.97
C LEU A 37 8.86 7.23 -2.74
N LYS A 38 9.63 7.67 -1.73
CA LYS A 38 9.13 8.18 -0.44
C LYS A 38 8.26 7.18 0.33
N ASN A 39 8.45 5.88 0.06
CA ASN A 39 7.80 4.78 0.74
C ASN A 39 8.79 4.10 1.67
N TYR A 40 9.06 4.76 2.79
CA TYR A 40 10.11 4.40 3.74
C TYR A 40 9.87 3.04 4.37
N ASN A 41 10.92 2.24 4.44
CA ASN A 41 10.85 0.88 4.95
C ASN A 41 11.95 0.65 6.00
N LEU A 42 11.58 0.03 7.10
CA LEU A 42 12.52 -0.47 8.10
C LEU A 42 12.26 -1.95 8.32
N THR A 43 13.28 -2.78 8.20
CA THR A 43 13.20 -4.23 8.38
C THR A 43 14.23 -4.69 9.40
N PHE A 44 13.77 -5.44 10.39
CA PHE A 44 14.61 -6.18 11.30
C PHE A 44 14.62 -7.65 10.91
N GLU A 45 15.79 -8.24 10.72
CA GLU A 45 15.96 -9.66 10.43
C GLU A 45 16.83 -10.32 11.48
N ARG A 46 16.42 -11.51 11.95
CA ARG A 46 17.16 -12.33 12.91
C ARG A 46 17.36 -13.74 12.38
N SER A 47 18.61 -14.18 12.40
CA SER A 47 18.95 -15.58 12.10
C SER A 47 18.47 -16.50 13.24
N LEU A 48 17.75 -17.54 12.88
CA LEU A 48 17.37 -18.63 13.79
C LEU A 48 18.43 -19.73 13.77
N ASN A 49 18.90 -20.11 12.59
CA ASN A 49 19.94 -21.09 12.40
C ASN A 49 20.77 -20.76 11.13
N ARG A 50 21.56 -21.71 10.64
CA ARG A 50 22.41 -21.53 9.46
C ARG A 50 21.61 -21.22 8.19
N PHE A 51 20.45 -21.84 8.04
CA PHE A 51 19.65 -21.82 6.80
C PHE A 51 18.40 -20.97 6.90
N MET A 52 18.04 -20.49 8.10
CA MET A 52 16.76 -19.84 8.34
C MET A 52 16.91 -18.53 9.12
N SER A 53 16.20 -17.51 8.70
CA SER A 53 15.95 -16.29 9.46
C SER A 53 14.47 -15.93 9.46
N VAL A 54 14.09 -15.06 10.37
CA VAL A 54 12.79 -14.40 10.40
C VAL A 54 13.00 -12.90 10.31
N SER A 55 12.09 -12.22 9.62
CA SER A 55 12.12 -10.77 9.55
C SER A 55 10.76 -10.14 9.79
N LEU A 56 10.80 -8.94 10.34
CA LEU A 56 9.63 -8.09 10.52
C LEU A 56 9.95 -6.73 9.90
N SER A 57 9.08 -6.26 9.01
CA SER A 57 9.24 -4.96 8.39
C SER A 57 8.02 -4.07 8.60
N TYR A 58 8.29 -2.78 8.76
CA TYR A 58 7.29 -1.73 8.71
C TYR A 58 7.58 -0.80 7.54
N ARG A 59 6.53 -0.42 6.83
CA ARG A 59 6.59 0.51 5.70
C ARG A 59 5.60 1.62 5.89
N LYS A 60 6.00 2.85 5.51
CA LYS A 60 5.13 4.03 5.56
C LYS A 60 5.40 4.95 4.39
N MET A 61 4.34 5.29 3.67
CA MET A 61 4.29 6.35 2.68
C MET A 61 3.20 7.33 3.07
N ASN A 62 3.53 8.58 3.24
CA ASN A 62 2.52 9.61 3.44
C ASN A 62 1.71 9.79 2.16
N LYS A 63 0.44 10.22 2.30
CA LYS A 63 -0.44 10.49 1.17
C LYS A 63 0.20 11.51 0.24
N GLN A 64 0.38 11.15 -1.00
CA GLN A 64 1.00 11.95 -2.05
C GLN A 64 0.42 11.60 -3.41
N LYS A 65 0.64 12.42 -4.42
CA LYS A 65 0.26 12.11 -5.80
C LYS A 65 0.86 10.77 -6.23
N LEU A 66 0.10 10.02 -7.03
CA LEU A 66 0.46 8.67 -7.45
C LEU A 66 1.86 8.65 -8.10
N PRO A 67 2.85 7.97 -7.52
CA PRO A 67 4.14 7.81 -8.16
C PRO A 67 3.98 6.94 -9.41
N LEU A 68 4.76 7.24 -10.46
CA LEU A 68 4.73 6.49 -11.73
C LEU A 68 3.34 6.43 -12.38
N LYS A 69 2.55 7.53 -12.30
CA LYS A 69 1.20 7.63 -12.88
C LYS A 69 1.10 7.18 -14.33
N ALA A 70 2.15 7.37 -15.13
CA ALA A 70 2.19 6.92 -16.52
C ALA A 70 2.04 5.39 -16.65
N LEU A 71 2.59 4.63 -15.71
CA LEU A 71 2.40 3.18 -15.66
C LEU A 71 0.98 2.83 -15.21
N ALA A 72 0.45 3.53 -14.21
CA ALA A 72 -0.92 3.28 -13.74
C ALA A 72 -1.95 3.52 -14.85
N LYS A 73 -1.79 4.58 -15.64
CA LYS A 73 -2.65 4.89 -16.80
C LYS A 73 -2.64 3.79 -17.87
N GLN A 74 -1.59 2.99 -17.99
CA GLN A 74 -1.52 1.87 -18.95
C GLN A 74 -2.36 0.65 -18.51
N PHE A 75 -2.63 0.52 -17.20
CA PHE A 75 -3.36 -0.63 -16.65
C PHE A 75 -4.81 -0.32 -16.28
N ILE A 76 -5.15 0.95 -16.13
CA ILE A 76 -6.48 1.41 -15.72
C ILE A 76 -6.97 2.43 -16.75
N GLU A 77 -7.69 1.96 -17.75
CA GLU A 77 -8.35 2.81 -18.72
C GLU A 77 -9.73 3.21 -18.19
N ASN A 78 -9.80 4.32 -17.47
CA ASN A 78 -11.07 4.89 -17.05
C ASN A 78 -11.05 6.40 -17.23
N PRO A 79 -11.83 6.94 -18.17
CA PRO A 79 -11.88 8.39 -18.45
C PRO A 79 -12.49 9.21 -17.29
N ALA A 80 -13.24 8.58 -16.39
CA ALA A 80 -13.86 9.27 -15.26
C ALA A 80 -12.91 9.48 -14.07
N ILE A 81 -11.73 8.83 -14.06
CA ILE A 81 -10.74 8.97 -12.98
C ILE A 81 -9.63 9.91 -13.42
N ASP A 82 -9.50 11.03 -12.73
CA ASP A 82 -8.35 11.91 -12.92
C ASP A 82 -7.12 11.41 -12.18
N PHE A 83 -6.21 10.77 -12.90
CA PHE A 83 -4.94 10.27 -12.34
C PHE A 83 -3.94 11.39 -12.00
N ASP A 84 -4.15 12.62 -12.44
CA ASP A 84 -3.24 13.72 -12.14
C ASP A 84 -3.45 14.24 -10.72
N ASP A 85 -4.66 14.11 -10.19
CA ASP A 85 -5.00 14.46 -8.80
C ASP A 85 -5.20 13.24 -7.88
N PHE A 86 -5.07 12.03 -8.41
CA PHE A 86 -5.11 10.81 -7.61
C PHE A 86 -3.99 10.79 -6.56
N GLN A 87 -4.36 10.57 -5.29
CA GLN A 87 -3.40 10.48 -4.19
C GLN A 87 -3.46 9.14 -3.49
N ILE A 88 -2.30 8.68 -3.06
CA ILE A 88 -2.13 7.43 -2.34
C ILE A 88 -1.14 7.57 -1.18
N GLY A 89 -1.54 7.05 -0.02
CA GLY A 89 -0.68 6.76 1.11
C GLY A 89 -0.64 5.27 1.38
N ASN A 90 0.38 4.80 2.08
CA ASN A 90 0.48 3.40 2.44
C ASN A 90 1.13 3.21 3.80
N SER A 91 0.60 2.29 4.59
CA SER A 91 1.29 1.73 5.74
C SER A 91 1.16 0.21 5.72
N ALA A 92 2.25 -0.51 6.02
CA ALA A 92 2.21 -1.96 5.98
C ALA A 92 3.16 -2.57 7.01
N ILE A 93 2.72 -3.71 7.57
CA ILE A 93 3.55 -4.60 8.38
C ILE A 93 3.69 -5.91 7.59
N THR A 94 4.93 -6.42 7.51
CA THR A 94 5.21 -7.68 6.81
C THR A 94 6.08 -8.56 7.71
N ALA A 95 5.65 -9.78 7.96
CA ALA A 95 6.43 -10.82 8.61
C ALA A 95 6.87 -11.84 7.55
N GLU A 96 8.15 -12.23 7.59
CA GLU A 96 8.76 -13.12 6.62
C GLU A 96 9.56 -14.22 7.31
N ALA A 97 9.55 -15.42 6.74
CA ALA A 97 10.51 -16.47 7.06
C ALA A 97 11.39 -16.68 5.82
N ARG A 98 12.71 -16.58 5.98
CA ARG A 98 13.68 -16.70 4.88
C ARG A 98 14.44 -18.00 4.99
N PHE A 99 14.49 -18.75 3.91
CA PHE A 99 15.20 -20.02 3.78
C PHE A 99 16.35 -19.82 2.81
N TYR A 100 17.58 -19.82 3.33
CA TYR A 100 18.80 -19.60 2.56
C TYR A 100 19.33 -20.91 2.00
N LEU A 101 19.63 -20.92 0.71
CA LEU A 101 20.22 -22.05 -0.02
C LEU A 101 21.77 -22.00 -0.01
N GLY A 102 22.34 -20.95 0.55
CA GLY A 102 23.79 -20.76 0.63
C GLY A 102 24.45 -21.50 1.81
N VAL A 103 25.75 -21.61 1.75
CA VAL A 103 26.57 -22.22 2.83
C VAL A 103 26.83 -21.25 3.99
N SER A 104 26.72 -19.95 3.75
CA SER A 104 26.95 -18.91 4.75
C SER A 104 25.65 -18.44 5.37
N LYS A 105 25.72 -18.11 6.66
CA LYS A 105 24.57 -17.69 7.45
C LYS A 105 24.01 -16.35 6.96
N MET A 106 22.70 -16.28 6.69
CA MET A 106 22.00 -15.12 6.14
C MET A 106 22.71 -14.54 4.91
N SER A 107 23.15 -15.40 3.98
CA SER A 107 23.81 -15.00 2.74
C SER A 107 23.54 -16.01 1.64
N GLY A 108 23.49 -15.53 0.39
CA GLY A 108 23.17 -16.31 -0.80
C GLY A 108 21.71 -16.19 -1.21
N LEU A 109 21.32 -17.04 -2.14
CA LEU A 109 19.94 -17.14 -2.62
C LEU A 109 19.01 -17.61 -1.50
N TYR A 110 17.81 -17.03 -1.43
CA TYR A 110 16.79 -17.42 -0.47
C TYR A 110 15.39 -17.42 -1.09
N ILE A 111 14.51 -18.19 -0.47
CA ILE A 111 13.06 -18.16 -0.68
C ILE A 111 12.41 -17.66 0.60
N ALA A 112 11.45 -16.75 0.47
CA ALA A 112 10.81 -16.10 1.61
C ALA A 112 9.29 -16.12 1.48
N PRO A 113 8.59 -17.08 2.10
CA PRO A 113 7.17 -16.92 2.39
C PRO A 113 6.95 -15.76 3.36
N TYR A 114 5.85 -15.03 3.17
CA TYR A 114 5.51 -13.88 4.00
C TYR A 114 4.01 -13.68 4.16
N ALA A 115 3.65 -13.01 5.25
CA ALA A 115 2.33 -12.46 5.51
C ALA A 115 2.41 -10.94 5.60
N ARG A 116 1.44 -10.24 5.01
CA ARG A 116 1.42 -8.78 4.97
C ARG A 116 0.03 -8.24 5.27
N MET A 117 -0.02 -7.27 6.18
CA MET A 117 -1.17 -6.40 6.41
C MET A 117 -0.82 -5.00 5.94
N ALA A 118 -1.66 -4.41 5.09
CA ALA A 118 -1.45 -3.07 4.58
C ALA A 118 -2.72 -2.24 4.65
N THR A 119 -2.55 -0.94 4.83
CA THR A 119 -3.60 0.07 4.74
C THR A 119 -3.17 1.09 3.71
N PHE A 120 -4.07 1.40 2.79
CA PHE A 120 -3.90 2.40 1.75
C PHE A 120 -4.86 3.54 2.02
N ASP A 121 -4.33 4.76 2.16
CA ASP A 121 -5.10 5.98 2.26
C ASP A 121 -5.21 6.57 0.85
N LEU A 122 -6.44 6.73 0.34
CA LEU A 122 -6.69 7.11 -1.04
C LEU A 122 -7.48 8.42 -1.11
N THR A 123 -7.17 9.24 -2.12
CA THR A 123 -8.08 10.23 -2.71
C THR A 123 -8.25 9.85 -4.16
N VAL A 124 -9.48 9.52 -4.54
CA VAL A 124 -9.84 9.15 -5.91
C VAL A 124 -10.72 10.24 -6.50
N PRO A 125 -10.18 11.06 -7.41
CA PRO A 125 -10.95 12.09 -8.09
C PRO A 125 -11.76 11.48 -9.22
N PHE A 126 -13.03 11.89 -9.31
CA PHE A 126 -13.97 11.53 -10.37
C PHE A 126 -14.50 12.77 -11.05
N ASP A 127 -14.42 12.78 -12.39
CA ASP A 127 -15.10 13.75 -13.24
C ASP A 127 -16.41 13.15 -13.76
N TYR A 128 -17.49 13.87 -13.60
CA TYR A 128 -18.80 13.46 -14.06
C TYR A 128 -19.62 14.64 -14.55
N THR A 129 -20.70 14.38 -15.25
CA THR A 129 -21.62 15.41 -15.73
C THR A 129 -22.96 15.29 -15.07
N TYR A 130 -23.51 16.43 -14.67
CA TYR A 130 -24.84 16.56 -14.12
C TYR A 130 -25.74 17.32 -15.11
N SER A 131 -26.87 16.72 -15.45
CA SER A 131 -27.89 17.36 -16.29
C SER A 131 -29.07 17.80 -15.43
N PRO A 132 -29.22 19.11 -15.15
CA PRO A 132 -30.34 19.60 -14.36
C PRO A 132 -31.68 19.33 -15.04
N ALA A 133 -32.71 19.04 -14.26
CA ALA A 133 -34.07 18.94 -14.80
C ALA A 133 -34.55 20.31 -15.22
N SER A 134 -35.09 20.37 -16.45
CA SER A 134 -35.69 21.61 -16.95
C SER A 134 -37.05 21.85 -16.31
N PRO A 135 -37.34 23.05 -15.79
CA PRO A 135 -38.68 23.42 -15.35
C PRO A 135 -39.67 23.58 -16.53
N THR A 136 -39.18 23.70 -17.76
CA THR A 136 -40.01 23.88 -18.96
C THR A 136 -40.02 22.59 -19.77
N PRO A 137 -41.21 22.05 -20.15
CA PRO A 137 -41.31 20.88 -21.01
C PRO A 137 -40.56 21.09 -22.33
N ASN A 138 -39.88 20.03 -22.82
CA ASN A 138 -39.11 20.00 -24.09
C ASN A 138 -37.90 20.96 -24.18
N VAL A 139 -37.45 21.51 -23.06
CA VAL A 139 -36.20 22.26 -22.99
C VAL A 139 -35.14 21.40 -22.30
N THR A 140 -34.03 21.11 -22.97
CA THR A 140 -32.88 20.43 -22.38
C THR A 140 -31.90 21.49 -21.90
N LEU A 141 -31.59 21.47 -20.61
CA LEU A 141 -30.56 22.32 -20.07
C LEU A 141 -29.16 21.74 -20.36
N PRO A 142 -28.14 22.59 -20.53
CA PRO A 142 -26.77 22.10 -20.75
C PRO A 142 -26.28 21.28 -19.56
N ALA A 143 -25.53 20.23 -19.88
CA ALA A 143 -24.86 19.42 -18.86
C ALA A 143 -23.77 20.23 -18.17
N ILE A 144 -23.68 20.13 -16.86
CA ILE A 144 -22.72 20.83 -16.00
C ILE A 144 -21.61 19.85 -15.64
N PRO A 145 -20.32 20.14 -15.97
CA PRO A 145 -19.21 19.33 -15.51
C PRO A 145 -19.05 19.47 -13.99
N MET A 146 -18.87 18.36 -13.32
CA MET A 146 -18.73 18.25 -11.87
C MET A 146 -17.49 17.43 -11.53
N HIS A 147 -16.86 17.77 -10.43
CA HIS A 147 -15.71 17.07 -9.88
C HIS A 147 -16.00 16.60 -8.45
N ALA A 148 -15.60 15.38 -8.12
CA ALA A 148 -15.75 14.81 -6.78
C ALA A 148 -14.50 14.05 -6.36
N GLU A 149 -14.03 14.29 -5.16
CA GLU A 149 -12.92 13.55 -4.55
C GLU A 149 -13.47 12.58 -3.51
N LEU A 150 -13.29 11.28 -3.73
CA LEU A 150 -13.62 10.25 -2.78
C LEU A 150 -12.42 9.95 -1.90
N ASP A 151 -12.50 10.30 -0.63
CA ASP A 151 -11.48 10.00 0.37
C ASP A 151 -11.81 8.76 1.17
N GLY A 152 -10.80 7.97 1.48
CA GLY A 152 -10.98 6.82 2.34
C GLY A 152 -9.80 5.89 2.44
N THR A 153 -10.07 4.71 3.01
CA THR A 153 -9.02 3.72 3.26
C THR A 153 -9.41 2.35 2.76
N ILE A 154 -8.44 1.65 2.15
CA ILE A 154 -8.53 0.24 1.80
C ILE A 154 -7.52 -0.53 2.64
N ARG A 155 -7.96 -1.59 3.31
CA ARG A 155 -7.13 -2.50 4.07
C ARG A 155 -6.98 -3.81 3.31
N SER A 156 -5.79 -4.39 3.33
CA SER A 156 -5.53 -5.68 2.71
C SER A 156 -4.75 -6.60 3.64
N THR A 157 -5.06 -7.89 3.54
CA THR A 157 -4.28 -8.98 4.16
C THR A 157 -3.92 -9.96 3.06
N SER A 158 -2.62 -10.24 2.94
CA SER A 158 -2.11 -11.09 1.87
C SER A 158 -0.99 -12.00 2.37
N PHE A 159 -0.88 -13.14 1.72
CA PHE A 159 0.21 -14.11 1.87
C PHE A 159 0.91 -14.24 0.54
N GLY A 160 2.21 -14.46 0.59
CA GLY A 160 3.00 -14.54 -0.62
C GLY A 160 4.31 -15.26 -0.43
N VAL A 161 5.01 -15.41 -1.53
CA VAL A 161 6.38 -15.91 -1.56
C VAL A 161 7.19 -15.08 -2.52
N TYR A 162 8.43 -14.83 -2.19
CA TYR A 162 9.37 -14.21 -3.09
C TYR A 162 10.75 -14.84 -2.95
N THR A 163 11.59 -14.63 -3.96
CA THR A 163 12.99 -15.03 -3.95
C THR A 163 13.87 -13.79 -4.00
N GLY A 164 15.04 -13.90 -3.41
CA GLY A 164 16.04 -12.85 -3.39
C GLY A 164 17.43 -13.42 -3.15
N MET A 165 18.41 -12.54 -3.18
CA MET A 165 19.80 -12.89 -2.92
C MET A 165 20.42 -11.86 -1.98
N GLN A 166 21.00 -12.34 -0.88
CA GLN A 166 21.62 -11.50 0.13
C GLN A 166 23.13 -11.69 0.13
N PHE A 167 23.86 -10.59 0.13
CA PHE A 167 25.32 -10.55 0.09
C PHE A 167 25.85 -9.81 1.31
N GLN A 168 26.90 -10.32 1.89
CA GLN A 168 27.69 -9.58 2.86
C GLN A 168 28.79 -8.83 2.10
N LEU A 169 28.66 -7.50 2.00
CA LEU A 169 29.64 -6.66 1.28
C LEU A 169 30.88 -6.42 2.11
N LEU A 170 30.69 -6.13 3.42
CA LEU A 170 31.73 -5.88 4.40
C LEU A 170 31.39 -6.63 5.68
N THR A 171 32.24 -6.59 6.70
CA THR A 171 32.02 -7.28 7.97
C THR A 171 30.61 -7.05 8.55
N LYS A 172 30.06 -5.83 8.35
CA LYS A 172 28.74 -5.43 8.91
C LYS A 172 27.75 -4.94 7.87
N LEU A 173 28.16 -4.72 6.63
CA LEU A 173 27.28 -4.21 5.59
C LEU A 173 26.71 -5.36 4.76
N VAL A 174 25.39 -5.33 4.55
CA VAL A 174 24.64 -6.34 3.84
C VAL A 174 23.85 -5.70 2.70
N LEU A 175 23.95 -6.27 1.51
CA LEU A 175 23.12 -5.95 0.35
C LEU A 175 22.13 -7.11 0.14
N ASP A 176 20.84 -6.78 0.05
CA ASP A 176 19.76 -7.73 -0.16
C ASP A 176 18.97 -7.32 -1.42
N LEU A 177 19.01 -8.16 -2.43
CA LEU A 177 18.34 -7.96 -3.71
C LEU A 177 17.12 -8.85 -3.80
N TRP A 178 15.93 -8.24 -3.88
CA TRP A 178 14.69 -8.96 -4.18
C TRP A 178 14.60 -9.16 -5.69
N ILE A 179 14.30 -10.37 -6.12
CA ILE A 179 14.25 -10.70 -7.53
C ILE A 179 12.82 -10.68 -8.03
N ILE A 180 12.01 -11.64 -7.60
CA ILE A 180 10.61 -11.75 -8.00
C ILE A 180 9.82 -12.50 -6.94
N GLY A 181 8.54 -12.18 -6.84
CA GLY A 181 7.59 -12.89 -5.98
C GLY A 181 6.17 -12.53 -6.33
N GLY A 182 5.24 -13.20 -5.66
CA GLY A 182 3.82 -12.93 -5.79
C GLY A 182 3.11 -13.04 -4.46
N HIS A 183 1.94 -12.43 -4.38
CA HIS A 183 1.05 -12.56 -3.23
C HIS A 183 -0.39 -12.61 -3.68
N TYR A 184 -1.19 -13.21 -2.81
CA TYR A 184 -2.64 -13.26 -2.93
C TYR A 184 -3.27 -13.06 -1.56
N GLY A 185 -4.44 -12.44 -1.53
CA GLY A 185 -5.17 -12.16 -0.31
C GLY A 185 -6.50 -11.49 -0.59
N THR A 186 -6.98 -10.75 0.39
CA THR A 186 -8.24 -10.02 0.32
C THR A 186 -8.04 -8.56 0.68
N SER A 187 -8.92 -7.72 0.17
CA SER A 187 -9.00 -6.31 0.53
C SER A 187 -10.43 -5.89 0.75
N ASN A 188 -10.61 -4.92 1.63
CA ASN A 188 -11.86 -4.21 1.84
C ASN A 188 -11.58 -2.78 2.28
N GLY A 189 -12.51 -1.90 2.00
CA GLY A 189 -12.38 -0.51 2.38
C GLY A 189 -13.62 0.30 2.04
N LYS A 190 -13.55 1.58 2.41
CA LYS A 190 -14.62 2.52 2.17
C LYS A 190 -14.04 3.85 1.70
N LEU A 191 -14.66 4.39 0.66
CA LEU A 191 -14.38 5.72 0.12
C LEU A 191 -15.64 6.58 0.28
N THR A 192 -15.48 7.83 0.65
CA THR A 192 -16.60 8.74 0.92
C THR A 192 -16.35 10.08 0.24
N PHE A 193 -17.35 10.57 -0.45
CA PHE A 193 -17.43 11.94 -0.92
C PHE A 193 -18.43 12.69 -0.05
N VAL A 194 -18.00 13.80 0.54
CA VAL A 194 -18.87 14.73 1.27
C VAL A 194 -19.20 15.88 0.35
N ALA A 195 -20.46 15.97 -0.05
CA ALA A 195 -20.91 16.98 -0.98
C ALA A 195 -20.99 18.37 -0.32
N PRO A 196 -20.62 19.43 -1.01
CA PRO A 196 -20.91 20.80 -0.58
C PRO A 196 -22.40 21.03 -0.33
N ASN A 197 -22.72 21.94 0.59
CA ASN A 197 -24.11 22.29 0.88
C ASN A 197 -24.81 22.80 -0.38
N GLY A 198 -26.04 22.33 -0.62
CA GLY A 198 -26.81 22.69 -1.79
C GLY A 198 -26.57 21.83 -3.03
N THR A 199 -25.72 20.80 -2.94
CA THR A 199 -25.56 19.86 -4.04
C THR A 199 -26.87 19.13 -4.34
N PRO A 200 -27.40 19.17 -5.58
CA PRO A 200 -28.64 18.50 -5.93
C PRO A 200 -28.54 16.98 -5.79
N ALA A 201 -29.58 16.33 -5.29
CA ALA A 201 -29.65 14.86 -5.17
C ALA A 201 -29.43 14.15 -6.52
N LEU A 202 -29.88 14.76 -7.62
CA LEU A 202 -29.64 14.25 -8.98
C LEU A 202 -28.16 14.25 -9.35
N ALA A 203 -27.37 15.23 -8.93
CA ALA A 203 -25.94 15.26 -9.15
C ALA A 203 -25.23 14.13 -8.38
N LEU A 204 -25.64 13.83 -7.15
CA LEU A 204 -25.15 12.69 -6.37
C LEU A 204 -25.50 11.35 -7.01
N ASN A 205 -26.68 11.23 -7.61
CA ASN A 205 -27.08 10.03 -8.35
C ASN A 205 -26.26 9.83 -9.64
N GLU A 206 -25.92 10.90 -10.34
CA GLU A 206 -25.04 10.81 -11.52
C GLU A 206 -23.59 10.42 -11.10
N LEU A 207 -23.08 10.97 -10.00
CA LEU A 207 -21.80 10.54 -9.44
C LEU A 207 -21.83 9.04 -9.10
N LYS A 208 -22.87 8.60 -8.36
CA LYS A 208 -23.05 7.18 -8.06
C LYS A 208 -23.03 6.32 -9.32
N LYS A 209 -23.78 6.71 -10.35
CA LYS A 209 -23.86 5.99 -11.61
C LYS A 209 -22.50 5.93 -12.31
N THR A 210 -21.74 7.03 -12.31
CA THR A 210 -20.38 7.10 -12.86
C THR A 210 -19.45 6.12 -12.14
N ILE A 211 -19.51 6.06 -10.80
CA ILE A 211 -18.72 5.11 -10.01
C ILE A 211 -19.13 3.66 -10.30
N ASP A 212 -20.44 3.36 -10.33
CA ASP A 212 -20.95 2.02 -10.59
C ASP A 212 -20.63 1.52 -12.00
N GLN A 213 -20.49 2.42 -12.97
CA GLN A 213 -20.08 2.11 -14.36
C GLN A 213 -18.57 1.89 -14.50
N THR A 214 -17.79 2.25 -13.48
CA THR A 214 -16.34 2.08 -13.48
C THR A 214 -15.99 0.60 -13.45
N LYS A 215 -15.30 0.12 -14.48
CA LYS A 215 -14.83 -1.25 -14.54
C LYS A 215 -13.62 -1.40 -13.61
N THR A 216 -13.82 -2.02 -12.46
CA THR A 216 -12.81 -2.24 -11.43
C THR A 216 -12.48 -3.71 -11.19
N ALA A 217 -12.94 -4.60 -12.07
CA ALA A 217 -12.66 -6.03 -11.91
C ALA A 217 -11.15 -6.27 -11.69
N PRO A 218 -10.76 -7.11 -10.73
CA PRO A 218 -11.60 -8.03 -9.95
C PRO A 218 -12.21 -7.46 -8.65
N PHE A 219 -12.14 -6.16 -8.42
CA PHE A 219 -12.75 -5.51 -7.26
C PHE A 219 -14.24 -5.25 -7.51
N SER A 220 -15.07 -5.42 -6.49
CA SER A 220 -16.46 -5.02 -6.46
C SER A 220 -16.59 -3.68 -5.74
N LEU A 221 -17.28 -2.72 -6.37
CA LEU A 221 -17.69 -1.47 -5.76
C LEU A 221 -19.20 -1.52 -5.49
N THR A 222 -19.61 -1.10 -4.31
CA THR A 222 -21.02 -0.94 -3.95
C THR A 222 -21.22 0.48 -3.47
N THR A 223 -21.91 1.28 -4.29
CA THR A 223 -22.05 2.71 -4.04
C THR A 223 -23.47 3.02 -3.55
N SER A 224 -23.56 3.84 -2.52
CA SER A 224 -24.83 4.37 -1.97
C SER A 224 -24.75 5.88 -1.85
N THR A 225 -25.88 6.55 -2.15
CA THR A 225 -26.07 7.98 -1.88
C THR A 225 -26.57 8.18 -0.46
N THR A 226 -26.05 9.20 0.18
CA THR A 226 -26.50 9.65 1.51
C THR A 226 -27.09 11.06 1.40
N SER A 227 -27.65 11.59 2.48
CA SER A 227 -28.13 12.99 2.50
C SER A 227 -27.01 14.00 2.20
N ASN A 228 -25.75 13.66 2.50
CA ASN A 228 -24.61 14.57 2.47
C ASN A 228 -23.53 14.14 1.47
N GLY A 229 -23.80 13.19 0.56
CA GLY A 229 -22.78 12.75 -0.40
C GLY A 229 -22.94 11.31 -0.86
N VAL A 230 -21.81 10.68 -1.17
CA VAL A 230 -21.75 9.32 -1.70
C VAL A 230 -20.77 8.49 -0.88
N VAL A 231 -21.13 7.25 -0.61
CA VAL A 231 -20.27 6.26 0.06
C VAL A 231 -20.13 5.05 -0.83
N THR A 232 -18.89 4.63 -1.05
CA THR A 232 -18.55 3.46 -1.86
C THR A 232 -17.78 2.45 -1.01
N ASP A 233 -18.36 1.29 -0.82
CA ASP A 233 -17.67 0.14 -0.24
C ASP A 233 -16.92 -0.60 -1.36
N ALA A 234 -15.64 -0.85 -1.15
CA ALA A 234 -14.77 -1.56 -2.07
C ALA A 234 -14.31 -2.87 -1.43
N ALA A 235 -14.44 -3.98 -2.14
CA ALA A 235 -13.97 -5.28 -1.70
C ALA A 235 -13.45 -6.10 -2.88
N GLY A 236 -12.47 -6.96 -2.66
CA GLY A 236 -11.97 -7.82 -3.71
C GLY A 236 -10.70 -8.58 -3.35
N PRO A 237 -10.25 -9.44 -4.26
CA PRO A 237 -8.98 -10.11 -4.11
C PRO A 237 -7.83 -9.10 -4.14
N TRP A 238 -6.81 -9.35 -3.33
CA TRP A 238 -5.60 -8.55 -3.30
C TRP A 238 -4.43 -9.39 -3.82
N ALA A 239 -4.16 -9.28 -5.10
CA ALA A 239 -3.09 -10.02 -5.76
C ALA A 239 -2.08 -9.07 -6.38
N GLY A 240 -0.82 -9.48 -6.42
CA GLY A 240 0.21 -8.66 -7.04
C GLY A 240 1.53 -9.40 -7.19
N ILE A 241 2.37 -8.82 -8.04
CA ILE A 241 3.74 -9.24 -8.23
C ILE A 241 4.64 -8.33 -7.39
N ARG A 242 5.56 -8.93 -6.65
CA ARG A 242 6.63 -8.22 -5.95
C ARG A 242 7.87 -8.28 -6.85
N GLY A 243 8.21 -7.17 -7.46
CA GLY A 243 9.34 -7.06 -8.37
C GLY A 243 10.65 -6.74 -7.68
N LEU A 244 11.61 -6.28 -8.47
CA LEU A 244 12.97 -5.96 -8.07
C LEU A 244 13.02 -4.96 -6.91
N GLY A 245 13.93 -5.19 -5.96
CA GLY A 245 14.18 -4.26 -4.86
C GLY A 245 15.61 -4.36 -4.37
N ILE A 246 16.18 -3.20 -4.05
CA ILE A 246 17.53 -3.07 -3.49
C ILE A 246 17.40 -2.63 -2.04
N THR A 247 17.94 -3.43 -1.14
CA THR A 247 17.87 -3.22 0.30
C THR A 247 19.27 -3.21 0.88
N LEU A 248 19.58 -2.21 1.70
CA LEU A 248 20.85 -2.10 2.40
C LEU A 248 20.64 -2.35 3.90
N GLY A 249 21.55 -3.09 4.52
CA GLY A 249 21.43 -3.46 5.90
C GLY A 249 22.75 -3.38 6.69
N PHE A 250 22.60 -3.22 7.99
CA PHE A 250 23.69 -3.26 8.96
C PHE A 250 23.52 -4.49 9.86
N ARG A 251 24.57 -5.32 9.94
CA ARG A 251 24.61 -6.57 10.69
C ARG A 251 25.30 -6.37 12.04
N PHE A 252 24.70 -6.90 13.12
CA PHE A 252 25.20 -6.80 14.49
C PHE A 252 24.80 -8.01 15.34
#